data_b41714c716d7d63ab11d86c9fa5205ad
#
_entry.id   b41714c716d7d63ab11d86c9fa5205ad
#
_cell.length_a   1.000
_cell.length_b   1.000
_cell.length_c   1.000
_cell.angle_alpha   90.00
_cell.angle_beta   90.00
_cell.angle_gamma   90.00
#
_symmetry.space_group_name_H-M   'P 1'
#
loop_
_entity.id
_entity.type
_entity.pdbx_description
1 polymer ?
#
loop_
_entity_poly.entity_id
_entity_poly.type
_entity_poly.pdbx_seq_one_letter_code
_entity_poly.pdbx_strand_id
1 'polypeptide(L)'
;MARIETPEYHPAFEEYCETIFELREDDLSVIQARVADRLHVSRPAVSEMVKRMEHEGLVTVDKGSIRLTSDGLDLAESVVRRHRLA
;
A
#
# COMPACT_ATOMS: atom_id res chain seq x y z
N MET A 1 -18.23 23.33 15.05
CA MET A 1 -18.15 22.92 13.66
C MET A 1 -17.44 21.59 13.55
N ALA A 2 -18.03 20.66 12.88
CA ALA A 2 -17.39 19.37 12.68
C ALA A 2 -16.22 19.53 11.73
N ARG A 3 -15.06 19.09 12.15
CA ARG A 3 -13.88 19.09 11.31
C ARG A 3 -13.74 17.70 10.69
N ILE A 4 -13.60 17.67 9.38
CA ILE A 4 -13.33 16.42 8.70
C ILE A 4 -11.86 16.10 8.91
N GLU A 5 -11.59 15.01 9.58
CA GLU A 5 -10.24 14.58 9.82
C GLU A 5 -9.87 13.48 8.83
N THR A 6 -8.78 13.70 8.11
CA THR A 6 -8.22 12.64 7.29
C THR A 6 -7.49 11.67 8.22
N PRO A 7 -7.70 10.36 8.08
CA PRO A 7 -6.96 9.41 8.90
C PRO A 7 -5.46 9.62 8.74
N GLU A 8 -4.74 9.60 9.84
CA GLU A 8 -3.30 9.67 9.79
C GLU A 8 -2.74 8.26 9.69
N TYR A 9 -2.25 7.95 8.51
CA TYR A 9 -1.60 6.66 8.29
C TYR A 9 -0.10 6.79 8.52
N HIS A 10 0.52 5.67 8.86
CA HIS A 10 1.96 5.60 8.91
C HIS A 10 2.52 6.07 7.55
N PRO A 11 3.57 6.93 7.54
CA PRO A 11 4.09 7.45 6.26
C PRO A 11 4.46 6.37 5.25
N ALA A 12 4.94 5.22 5.71
CA ALA A 12 5.28 4.12 4.83
C ALA A 12 4.07 3.51 4.13
N PHE A 13 2.85 3.71 4.64
CA PHE A 13 1.64 3.17 4.00
C PHE A 13 1.45 3.73 2.59
N GLU A 14 1.75 5.00 2.41
CA GLU A 14 1.65 5.61 1.08
C GLU A 14 2.60 4.93 0.10
N GLU A 15 3.84 4.74 0.52
CA GLU A 15 4.86 4.11 -0.32
C GLU A 15 4.49 2.67 -0.64
N TYR A 16 3.99 1.93 0.35
CA TYR A 16 3.57 0.54 0.15
C TYR A 16 2.36 0.46 -0.78
N CYS A 17 1.37 1.32 -0.58
CA CYS A 17 0.18 1.33 -1.44
C CYS A 17 0.55 1.67 -2.87
N GLU A 18 1.43 2.63 -3.08
CA GLU A 18 1.92 2.99 -4.41
C GLU A 18 2.62 1.80 -5.07
N THR A 19 3.48 1.11 -4.32
CA THR A 19 4.21 -0.05 -4.84
C THR A 19 3.27 -1.18 -5.24
N ILE A 20 2.28 -1.47 -4.39
CA ILE A 20 1.28 -2.49 -4.68
C ILE A 20 0.49 -2.11 -5.93
N PHE A 21 0.11 -0.85 -6.04
CA PHE A 21 -0.61 -0.34 -7.19
C PHE A 21 0.20 -0.50 -8.48
N GLU A 22 1.48 -0.14 -8.44
CA GLU A 22 2.37 -0.25 -9.60
C GLU A 22 2.59 -1.69 -10.03
N LEU A 23 2.78 -2.60 -9.07
CA LEU A 23 2.93 -4.02 -9.37
C LEU A 23 1.68 -4.57 -10.05
N ARG A 24 0.52 -4.15 -9.57
CA ARG A 24 -0.76 -4.55 -10.15
C ARG A 24 -0.91 -4.01 -11.57
N GLU A 25 -0.51 -2.76 -11.80
CA GLU A 25 -0.57 -2.15 -13.13
C GLU A 25 0.35 -2.88 -14.12
N ASP A 26 1.47 -3.40 -13.63
CA ASP A 26 2.43 -4.13 -14.45
C ASP A 26 2.04 -5.61 -14.63
N ASP A 27 0.85 -6.01 -14.16
CA ASP A 27 0.38 -7.39 -14.20
C ASP A 27 1.31 -8.37 -13.47
N LEU A 28 2.00 -7.88 -12.44
CA LEU A 28 2.87 -8.72 -11.63
C LEU A 28 2.12 -9.19 -10.39
N SER A 29 2.43 -10.41 -9.95
CA SER A 29 1.86 -10.92 -8.70
C SER A 29 2.31 -10.08 -7.53
N VAL A 30 1.35 -9.62 -6.71
CA VAL A 30 1.68 -8.79 -5.56
C VAL A 30 1.86 -9.70 -4.35
N ILE A 31 3.10 -10.12 -4.15
CA ILE A 31 3.51 -10.96 -3.02
C ILE A 31 4.58 -10.23 -2.22
N GLN A 32 4.74 -10.63 -0.95
CA GLN A 32 5.68 -9.97 -0.06
C GLN A 32 7.10 -9.89 -0.62
N ALA A 33 7.58 -10.97 -1.22
CA ALA A 33 8.93 -11.00 -1.78
C ALA A 33 9.14 -9.92 -2.84
N ARG A 34 8.12 -9.69 -3.65
CA ARG A 34 8.21 -8.70 -4.74
C ARG A 34 8.13 -7.28 -4.21
N VAL A 35 7.30 -7.05 -3.20
CA VAL A 35 7.23 -5.75 -2.52
C VAL A 35 8.56 -5.45 -1.83
N ALA A 36 9.12 -6.44 -1.13
CA ALA A 36 10.40 -6.29 -0.43
C ALA A 36 11.51 -5.93 -1.41
N ASP A 37 11.55 -6.61 -2.55
CA ASP A 37 12.54 -6.36 -3.58
C ASP A 37 12.40 -4.95 -4.16
N ARG A 38 11.18 -4.54 -4.47
CA ARG A 38 10.92 -3.23 -5.07
C ARG A 38 11.27 -2.08 -4.12
N LEU A 39 10.99 -2.26 -2.82
CA LEU A 39 11.22 -1.22 -1.81
C LEU A 39 12.59 -1.32 -1.13
N HIS A 40 13.37 -2.35 -1.45
CA HIS A 40 14.69 -2.58 -0.85
C HIS A 40 14.62 -2.72 0.67
N VAL A 41 13.63 -3.47 1.13
CA VAL A 41 13.45 -3.76 2.56
C VAL A 41 13.39 -5.27 2.75
N SER A 42 13.49 -5.72 4.00
CA SER A 42 13.45 -7.14 4.30
C SER A 42 12.02 -7.69 4.19
N ARG A 43 11.90 -8.99 3.93
CA ARG A 43 10.57 -9.63 3.91
C ARG A 43 9.86 -9.54 5.25
N PRO A 44 10.55 -9.75 6.41
CA PRO A 44 9.90 -9.55 7.70
C PRO A 44 9.35 -8.12 7.86
N ALA A 45 10.05 -7.11 7.36
CA ALA A 45 9.57 -5.72 7.42
C ALA A 45 8.29 -5.57 6.60
N VAL A 46 8.22 -6.17 5.41
CA VAL A 46 7.01 -6.15 4.58
C VAL A 46 5.87 -6.86 5.30
N SER A 47 6.13 -8.05 5.86
CA SER A 47 5.11 -8.81 6.57
C SER A 47 4.51 -8.00 7.72
N GLU A 48 5.35 -7.33 8.49
CA GLU A 48 4.93 -6.50 9.59
C GLU A 48 4.06 -5.34 9.11
N MET A 49 4.52 -4.66 8.08
CA MET A 49 3.79 -3.49 7.53
C MET A 49 2.47 -3.91 6.92
N VAL A 50 2.43 -5.01 6.18
CA VAL A 50 1.21 -5.51 5.56
C VAL A 50 0.16 -5.85 6.63
N LYS A 51 0.58 -6.44 7.75
CA LYS A 51 -0.33 -6.71 8.85
C LYS A 51 -0.96 -5.43 9.41
N ARG A 52 -0.15 -4.39 9.55
CA ARG A 52 -0.64 -3.09 10.01
C ARG A 52 -1.62 -2.50 9.00
N MET A 53 -1.30 -2.62 7.72
CA MET A 53 -2.17 -2.12 6.65
C MET A 53 -3.49 -2.89 6.58
N GLU A 54 -3.46 -4.20 6.83
CA GLU A 54 -4.69 -4.99 6.95
C GLU A 54 -5.55 -4.48 8.09
N HIS A 55 -4.93 -4.21 9.23
CA HIS A 55 -5.64 -3.70 10.41
C HIS A 55 -6.27 -2.34 10.13
N GLU A 56 -5.61 -1.51 9.34
CA GLU A 56 -6.12 -0.18 8.97
C GLU A 56 -7.10 -0.25 7.79
N GLY A 57 -7.36 -1.42 7.26
CA GLY A 57 -8.32 -1.58 6.18
C GLY A 57 -7.81 -1.15 4.81
N LEU A 58 -6.51 -1.09 4.61
CA LEU A 58 -5.91 -0.66 3.34
C LEU A 58 -5.63 -1.79 2.38
N VAL A 59 -5.41 -2.99 2.90
CA VAL A 59 -5.14 -4.18 2.07
C VAL A 59 -5.87 -5.38 2.63
N THR A 60 -6.04 -6.38 1.78
CA THR A 60 -6.43 -7.74 2.17
C THR A 60 -5.37 -8.69 1.64
N VAL A 61 -5.20 -9.80 2.31
CA VAL A 61 -4.24 -10.83 1.88
C VAL A 61 -4.99 -12.15 1.74
N ASP A 62 -4.86 -12.76 0.56
CA ASP A 62 -5.48 -14.05 0.29
C ASP A 62 -4.44 -14.95 -0.35
N LYS A 63 -4.10 -16.04 0.33
CA LYS A 63 -3.11 -17.02 -0.14
C LYS A 63 -1.80 -16.36 -0.56
N GLY A 64 -1.35 -15.39 0.23
CA GLY A 64 -0.11 -14.66 -0.03
C GLY A 64 -0.22 -13.52 -1.02
N SER A 65 -1.35 -13.38 -1.69
CA SER A 65 -1.57 -12.28 -2.62
C SER A 65 -2.12 -11.07 -1.89
N ILE A 66 -1.45 -9.95 -2.05
CA ILE A 66 -1.82 -8.68 -1.39
C ILE A 66 -2.68 -7.88 -2.35
N ARG A 67 -3.82 -7.41 -1.87
CA ARG A 67 -4.75 -6.60 -2.68
C ARG A 67 -5.08 -5.32 -1.95
N LEU A 68 -5.18 -4.23 -2.69
CA LEU A 68 -5.66 -2.97 -2.13
C LEU A 68 -7.18 -3.04 -1.95
N THR A 69 -7.65 -2.54 -0.82
CA THR A 69 -9.07 -2.28 -0.62
C THR A 69 -9.42 -0.98 -1.36
N SER A 70 -10.69 -0.57 -1.33
CA SER A 70 -11.06 0.72 -1.92
C SER A 70 -10.32 1.86 -1.23
N ASP A 71 -10.14 1.80 0.09
CA ASP A 71 -9.39 2.83 0.83
C ASP A 71 -7.90 2.79 0.46
N GLY A 72 -7.33 1.60 0.31
CA GLY A 72 -5.94 1.46 -0.12
C GLY A 72 -5.73 1.97 -1.52
N LEU A 73 -6.68 1.69 -2.41
CA LEU A 73 -6.63 2.17 -3.79
C LEU A 73 -6.71 3.69 -3.84
N ASP A 74 -7.60 4.29 -3.06
CA ASP A 74 -7.72 5.75 -2.98
C ASP A 74 -6.42 6.37 -2.52
N LEU A 75 -5.78 5.78 -1.50
CA LEU A 75 -4.50 6.27 -1.00
C LEU A 75 -3.42 6.16 -2.07
N ALA A 76 -3.34 5.02 -2.74
CA ALA A 76 -2.36 4.81 -3.81
C ALA A 76 -2.55 5.80 -4.95
N GLU A 77 -3.78 6.00 -5.40
CA GLU A 77 -4.08 6.94 -6.48
C GLU A 77 -3.74 8.37 -6.09
N SER A 78 -3.98 8.74 -4.85
CA SER A 78 -3.63 10.05 -4.33
C SER A 78 -2.11 10.29 -4.40
N VAL A 79 -1.32 9.29 -4.02
CA VAL A 79 0.14 9.38 -4.06
C VAL A 79 0.65 9.48 -5.50
N VAL A 80 0.14 8.63 -6.37
CA VAL A 80 0.52 8.64 -7.79
C VAL A 80 0.20 9.99 -8.43
N ARG A 81 -0.98 10.51 -8.12
CA ARG A 81 -1.40 11.82 -8.64
C ARG A 81 -0.47 12.93 -8.21
N ARG A 82 -0.08 12.95 -6.93
CA ARG A 82 0.85 13.95 -6.41
C ARG A 82 2.20 13.88 -7.12
N HIS A 83 2.68 12.67 -7.36
CA HIS A 83 3.97 12.47 -8.04
C HIS A 83 3.93 12.95 -9.49
N ARG A 84 2.78 12.78 -10.16
CA ARG A 84 2.63 13.19 -11.55
C ARG A 84 2.52 14.71 -11.72
N LEU A 85 2.09 15.38 -10.67
CA LEU A 85 1.93 16.84 -10.69
C LEU A 85 3.19 17.58 -10.27
N ALA A 86 4.15 16.87 -9.74
CA ALA A 86 5.38 17.47 -9.23
C ALA A 86 6.30 17.96 -10.36
#